data_b9d21f1341a2b2d6e8d2d265d68cd99a
#
_entry.id   b9d21f1341a2b2d6e8d2d265d68cd99a
#
_cell.length_a   1.000
_cell.length_b   1.000
_cell.length_c   1.000
_cell.angle_alpha   90.00
_cell.angle_beta   90.00
_cell.angle_gamma   90.00
#
_symmetry.space_group_name_H-M   'P 1'
#
loop_
_entity.id
_entity.type
_entity.pdbx_description
1 polymer ?
#
loop_
_entity_poly.entity_id
_entity_poly.type
_entity_poly.pdbx_seq_one_letter_code
_entity_poly.pdbx_strand_id
1 'polypeptide(L)'
;IITDTDREFLEKNNYILAPTATDNVFKQKFYLYTIFAKPTEKMCITFSKSGSDGATRRKSYIISTLMNLFETLKIIDEDESEITLNQVTTRSKALDYLSQNIYEYSKEGDSGIFKELMATVMKNKEYSKVINLMFDGAFYSTKNPILDENVARQLYGNKENIGITRLERFAACAYSQFLNNGLKLGERKKFELAAFDIGNLYHSAIKEFFDTINTNNIKWADLDDKKSENIINDSIEKVMEQYENDALNDIARSAFIKKQVKDTSTETVNALVKHIRSGNFLPREYELRIAHGRVDRVDTFEDGNNIYVKVIDYKSGNKVFNVTETFLGLQMQLMVYLKDTVDYIKKNNPDKNVYPAAGLYFHVYDPYVSEID
;
A
#
# COMPACT_ATOMS: atom_id res chain seq x y z
N ILE A 1 -27.38 2.50 8.04
CA ILE A 1 -27.67 1.04 8.13
C ILE A 1 -29.16 0.88 7.92
N ILE A 2 -29.59 0.09 6.91
CA ILE A 2 -31.00 -0.18 6.66
C ILE A 2 -31.47 -1.19 7.70
N THR A 3 -32.50 -0.86 8.49
CA THR A 3 -33.09 -1.75 9.51
C THR A 3 -33.96 -2.83 8.86
N ASP A 4 -34.32 -3.88 9.59
CA ASP A 4 -35.20 -4.94 9.07
C ASP A 4 -36.60 -4.37 8.72
N THR A 5 -37.09 -3.40 9.48
CA THR A 5 -38.35 -2.69 9.21
C THR A 5 -38.28 -1.87 7.90
N ASP A 6 -37.18 -1.19 7.66
CA ASP A 6 -36.95 -0.46 6.40
C ASP A 6 -36.89 -1.42 5.21
N ARG A 7 -36.27 -2.60 5.41
CA ARG A 7 -36.22 -3.64 4.38
C ARG A 7 -37.60 -4.15 4.02
N GLU A 8 -38.40 -4.50 5.00
CA GLU A 8 -39.77 -4.96 4.76
C GLU A 8 -40.61 -3.91 4.04
N PHE A 9 -40.42 -2.62 4.36
CA PHE A 9 -41.11 -1.53 3.66
C PHE A 9 -40.64 -1.43 2.22
N LEU A 10 -39.34 -1.53 1.94
CA LEU A 10 -38.79 -1.45 0.60
C LEU A 10 -39.21 -2.66 -0.25
N GLU A 11 -39.19 -3.86 0.31
CA GLU A 11 -39.65 -5.09 -0.37
C GLU A 11 -41.15 -5.04 -0.72
N LYS A 12 -42.00 -4.52 0.19
CA LYS A 12 -43.43 -4.29 -0.08
C LYS A 12 -43.66 -3.30 -1.22
N ASN A 13 -42.71 -2.42 -1.47
CA ASN A 13 -42.75 -1.45 -2.58
C ASN A 13 -41.98 -1.94 -3.83
N ASN A 14 -41.70 -3.25 -3.94
CA ASN A 14 -41.01 -3.90 -5.06
C ASN A 14 -39.55 -3.48 -5.28
N TYR A 15 -38.87 -2.99 -4.24
CA TYR A 15 -37.43 -2.77 -4.29
C TYR A 15 -36.70 -4.03 -3.87
N ILE A 16 -35.88 -4.60 -4.78
CA ILE A 16 -35.07 -5.78 -4.49
C ILE A 16 -33.79 -5.33 -3.80
N LEU A 17 -33.60 -5.74 -2.56
CA LEU A 17 -32.40 -5.47 -1.78
C LEU A 17 -31.41 -6.64 -1.83
N ALA A 18 -30.14 -6.35 -1.59
CA ALA A 18 -29.13 -7.39 -1.41
C ALA A 18 -29.47 -8.26 -0.19
N PRO A 19 -29.12 -9.57 -0.21
CA PRO A 19 -29.37 -10.48 0.90
C PRO A 19 -28.81 -9.97 2.22
N THR A 20 -29.50 -10.23 3.31
CA THR A 20 -29.06 -9.91 4.65
C THR A 20 -27.89 -10.81 5.09
N ALA A 21 -27.21 -10.43 6.19
CA ALA A 21 -26.21 -11.31 6.81
C ALA A 21 -26.83 -12.65 7.23
N THR A 22 -28.08 -12.64 7.70
CA THR A 22 -28.83 -13.84 8.08
C THR A 22 -29.12 -14.75 6.88
N ASP A 23 -29.55 -14.18 5.77
CA ASP A 23 -29.79 -14.93 4.51
C ASP A 23 -28.48 -15.58 4.01
N ASN A 24 -27.37 -14.86 4.11
CA ASN A 24 -26.07 -15.41 3.74
C ASN A 24 -25.64 -16.55 4.65
N VAL A 25 -25.93 -16.49 5.95
CA VAL A 25 -25.67 -17.59 6.90
C VAL A 25 -26.53 -18.82 6.55
N PHE A 26 -27.82 -18.64 6.21
CA PHE A 26 -28.66 -19.75 5.76
C PHE A 26 -28.17 -20.36 4.45
N LYS A 27 -27.76 -19.53 3.49
CA LYS A 27 -27.11 -20.02 2.27
C LYS A 27 -25.87 -20.85 2.54
N GLN A 28 -25.00 -20.37 3.41
CA GLN A 28 -23.78 -21.10 3.78
C GLN A 28 -24.11 -22.44 4.46
N LYS A 29 -25.10 -22.47 5.36
CA LYS A 29 -25.57 -23.71 5.98
C LYS A 29 -26.11 -24.71 4.95
N PHE A 30 -26.86 -24.21 3.96
CA PHE A 30 -27.39 -25.06 2.88
C PHE A 30 -26.26 -25.62 1.99
N TYR A 31 -25.24 -24.80 1.67
CA TYR A 31 -24.07 -25.28 0.93
C TYR A 31 -23.29 -26.35 1.72
N LEU A 32 -23.09 -26.14 3.01
CA LEU A 32 -22.46 -27.13 3.88
C LEU A 32 -23.25 -28.44 3.89
N TYR A 33 -24.58 -28.38 4.10
CA TYR A 33 -25.44 -29.56 4.03
C TYR A 33 -25.27 -30.31 2.70
N THR A 34 -25.32 -29.56 1.58
CA THR A 34 -25.17 -30.16 0.25
C THR A 34 -23.78 -30.81 0.06
N ILE A 35 -22.72 -30.18 0.56
CA ILE A 35 -21.37 -30.77 0.51
C ILE A 35 -21.26 -32.03 1.34
N PHE A 36 -21.81 -32.04 2.57
CA PHE A 36 -21.76 -33.18 3.47
C PHE A 36 -22.65 -34.34 3.02
N ALA A 37 -23.69 -34.06 2.24
CA ALA A 37 -24.59 -35.09 1.71
C ALA A 37 -24.07 -35.78 0.43
N LYS A 38 -23.06 -35.25 -0.22
CA LYS A 38 -22.55 -35.79 -1.49
C LYS A 38 -21.60 -36.99 -1.38
N PRO A 39 -20.71 -37.09 -0.37
CA PRO A 39 -19.77 -38.20 -0.29
C PRO A 39 -20.47 -39.52 -0.10
N THR A 40 -20.09 -40.56 -0.87
CA THR A 40 -20.65 -41.91 -0.82
C THR A 40 -19.81 -42.91 -0.04
N GLU A 41 -18.48 -42.62 0.06
CA GLU A 41 -17.55 -43.53 0.73
C GLU A 41 -16.76 -42.87 1.86
N LYS A 42 -16.05 -41.78 1.55
CA LYS A 42 -15.18 -41.11 2.53
C LYS A 42 -15.20 -39.60 2.35
N MET A 43 -15.06 -38.90 3.46
CA MET A 43 -14.86 -37.45 3.48
C MET A 43 -13.68 -37.10 4.39
N CYS A 44 -12.81 -36.23 3.93
CA CYS A 44 -11.74 -35.66 4.73
C CYS A 44 -11.99 -34.14 4.89
N ILE A 45 -11.86 -33.65 6.11
CA ILE A 45 -12.06 -32.24 6.43
C ILE A 45 -10.76 -31.73 7.02
N THR A 46 -10.20 -30.68 6.41
CA THR A 46 -8.96 -30.06 6.88
C THR A 46 -9.21 -28.61 7.29
N PHE A 47 -8.44 -28.11 8.23
CA PHE A 47 -8.43 -26.70 8.62
C PHE A 47 -7.03 -26.24 9.02
N SER A 48 -6.71 -24.98 8.74
CA SER A 48 -5.45 -24.37 9.15
C SER A 48 -5.51 -23.89 10.58
N LYS A 49 -4.45 -24.11 11.38
CA LYS A 49 -4.27 -23.54 12.72
C LYS A 49 -3.80 -22.09 12.69
N SER A 50 -3.11 -21.70 11.62
CA SER A 50 -2.58 -20.34 11.41
C SER A 50 -2.89 -19.79 10.04
N GLY A 51 -2.93 -18.47 9.89
CA GLY A 51 -3.00 -17.79 8.62
C GLY A 51 -1.63 -17.63 7.97
N SER A 52 -1.58 -17.13 6.74
CA SER A 52 -0.33 -16.76 6.05
C SER A 52 0.44 -15.64 6.74
N ASP A 53 -0.22 -14.88 7.60
CA ASP A 53 0.31 -13.82 8.45
C ASP A 53 0.80 -14.31 9.82
N GLY A 54 0.75 -15.63 10.07
CA GLY A 54 1.08 -16.24 11.35
C GLY A 54 0.00 -16.12 12.45
N ALA A 55 -1.12 -15.43 12.17
CA ALA A 55 -2.19 -15.28 13.14
C ALA A 55 -2.92 -16.60 13.37
N THR A 56 -3.19 -16.94 14.64
CA THR A 56 -3.91 -18.15 15.02
C THR A 56 -5.34 -18.14 14.46
N ARG A 57 -5.72 -19.21 13.79
CA ARG A 57 -7.08 -19.42 13.29
C ARG A 57 -7.86 -20.35 14.19
N ARG A 58 -9.09 -19.97 14.50
CA ARG A 58 -10.01 -20.82 15.26
C ARG A 58 -10.65 -21.84 14.32
N LYS A 59 -10.78 -23.08 14.80
CA LYS A 59 -11.55 -24.12 14.09
C LYS A 59 -13.00 -23.69 13.90
N SER A 60 -13.59 -24.03 12.77
CA SER A 60 -15.02 -23.78 12.51
C SER A 60 -15.89 -24.54 13.51
N TYR A 61 -17.04 -23.96 13.90
CA TYR A 61 -18.03 -24.61 14.77
C TYR A 61 -18.51 -25.95 14.20
N ILE A 62 -18.50 -26.12 12.88
CA ILE A 62 -18.91 -27.35 12.21
C ILE A 62 -18.05 -28.55 12.65
N ILE A 63 -16.75 -28.33 12.89
CA ILE A 63 -15.83 -29.37 13.38
C ILE A 63 -16.30 -29.87 14.75
N SER A 64 -16.65 -28.95 15.65
CA SER A 64 -17.16 -29.31 16.97
C SER A 64 -18.53 -30.04 16.89
N THR A 65 -19.40 -29.62 15.98
CA THR A 65 -20.68 -30.27 15.73
C THR A 65 -20.49 -31.68 15.21
N LEU A 66 -19.58 -31.91 14.28
CA LEU A 66 -19.28 -33.24 13.75
C LEU A 66 -18.64 -34.15 14.80
N MET A 67 -17.74 -33.63 15.61
CA MET A 67 -17.16 -34.40 16.73
C MET A 67 -18.19 -34.81 17.77
N ASN A 68 -19.21 -34.00 18.00
CA ASN A 68 -20.33 -34.36 18.90
C ASN A 68 -21.28 -35.38 18.27
N LEU A 69 -21.42 -35.40 16.95
CA LEU A 69 -22.26 -36.38 16.24
C LEU A 69 -21.57 -37.74 16.06
N PHE A 70 -20.25 -37.74 15.96
CA PHE A 70 -19.44 -38.93 15.70
C PHE A 70 -18.32 -39.02 16.75
N GLU A 71 -18.55 -39.75 17.81
CA GLU A 71 -17.62 -39.90 18.96
C GLU A 71 -16.26 -40.51 18.57
N THR A 72 -16.19 -41.24 17.44
CA THR A 72 -14.98 -41.88 16.94
C THR A 72 -14.09 -40.92 16.11
N LEU A 73 -14.59 -39.72 15.79
CA LEU A 73 -13.85 -38.72 15.01
C LEU A 73 -12.69 -38.14 15.84
N LYS A 74 -11.50 -38.21 15.28
CA LYS A 74 -10.29 -37.61 15.88
C LYS A 74 -9.72 -36.55 14.96
N ILE A 75 -9.24 -35.47 15.56
CA ILE A 75 -8.41 -34.49 14.84
C ILE A 75 -7.00 -35.05 14.81
N ILE A 76 -6.45 -35.15 13.63
CA ILE A 76 -5.05 -35.54 13.39
C ILE A 76 -4.29 -34.26 13.14
N ASP A 77 -3.24 -34.02 13.90
CA ASP A 77 -2.32 -32.91 13.68
C ASP A 77 -1.25 -33.36 12.66
N GLU A 78 -1.24 -32.73 11.49
CA GLU A 78 -0.25 -33.09 10.47
C GLU A 78 1.17 -32.66 10.85
N ASP A 79 1.33 -31.59 11.64
CA ASP A 79 2.64 -31.12 12.09
C ASP A 79 3.27 -32.04 13.14
N GLU A 80 2.44 -32.75 13.92
CA GLU A 80 2.88 -33.69 14.95
C GLU A 80 2.91 -35.16 14.46
N SER A 81 2.44 -35.42 13.25
CA SER A 81 2.39 -36.79 12.70
C SER A 81 3.74 -37.16 12.07
N GLU A 82 4.41 -38.15 12.62
CA GLU A 82 5.56 -38.75 11.93
C GLU A 82 5.12 -39.37 10.59
N ILE A 83 5.75 -38.91 9.50
CA ILE A 83 5.51 -39.47 8.18
C ILE A 83 6.12 -40.85 8.13
N THR A 84 5.28 -41.85 7.93
CA THR A 84 5.71 -43.24 7.76
C THR A 84 5.89 -43.57 6.29
N LEU A 85 6.73 -44.59 5.97
CA LEU A 85 6.92 -45.09 4.60
C LEU A 85 5.59 -45.43 3.90
N ASN A 86 4.58 -45.84 4.64
CA ASN A 86 3.26 -46.16 4.10
C ASN A 86 2.51 -44.93 3.54
N GLN A 87 2.91 -43.74 3.91
CA GLN A 87 2.35 -42.47 3.39
C GLN A 87 3.06 -42.01 2.12
N VAL A 88 4.27 -42.50 1.86
CA VAL A 88 5.07 -42.19 0.67
C VAL A 88 4.76 -43.20 -0.43
N THR A 89 3.57 -43.13 -0.97
CA THR A 89 3.04 -44.13 -1.91
C THR A 89 3.40 -43.87 -3.38
N THR A 90 3.83 -42.66 -3.71
CA THR A 90 4.18 -42.25 -5.08
C THR A 90 5.54 -41.59 -5.14
N ARG A 91 6.16 -41.59 -6.35
CA ARG A 91 7.44 -40.91 -6.60
C ARG A 91 7.37 -39.40 -6.32
N SER A 92 6.26 -38.75 -6.65
CA SER A 92 6.06 -37.35 -6.35
C SER A 92 6.06 -37.09 -4.84
N LYS A 93 5.33 -37.89 -4.07
CA LYS A 93 5.32 -37.82 -2.60
C LYS A 93 6.70 -38.04 -1.98
N ALA A 94 7.51 -38.92 -2.56
CA ALA A 94 8.89 -39.14 -2.12
C ALA A 94 9.76 -37.89 -2.37
N LEU A 95 9.63 -37.25 -3.53
CA LEU A 95 10.38 -36.04 -3.86
C LEU A 95 9.89 -34.83 -2.97
N ASP A 96 8.59 -34.71 -2.76
CA ASP A 96 8.02 -33.69 -1.87
C ASP A 96 8.56 -33.86 -0.44
N TYR A 97 8.55 -35.08 0.09
CA TYR A 97 9.11 -35.39 1.41
C TYR A 97 10.60 -35.05 1.50
N LEU A 98 11.38 -35.47 0.51
CA LEU A 98 12.82 -35.17 0.47
C LEU A 98 13.09 -33.67 0.41
N SER A 99 12.33 -32.92 -0.40
CA SER A 99 12.52 -31.47 -0.54
C SER A 99 12.22 -30.71 0.74
N GLN A 100 11.21 -31.14 1.49
CA GLN A 100 10.81 -30.49 2.76
C GLN A 100 11.79 -30.78 3.89
N ASN A 101 12.39 -31.97 3.90
CA ASN A 101 13.20 -32.45 5.03
C ASN A 101 14.73 -32.38 4.78
N ILE A 102 15.19 -31.99 3.59
CA ILE A 102 16.61 -31.99 3.23
C ILE A 102 17.46 -31.06 4.12
N TYR A 103 16.90 -29.92 4.54
CA TYR A 103 17.60 -28.97 5.38
C TYR A 103 17.68 -29.42 6.85
N GLU A 104 16.62 -29.98 7.39
CA GLU A 104 16.59 -30.51 8.76
C GLU A 104 17.49 -31.74 8.89
N TYR A 105 17.44 -32.63 7.91
CA TYR A 105 18.35 -33.77 7.87
C TYR A 105 19.83 -33.36 7.93
N SER A 106 20.19 -32.26 7.29
CA SER A 106 21.56 -31.75 7.30
C SER A 106 22.02 -31.25 8.67
N LYS A 107 21.08 -30.83 9.53
CA LYS A 107 21.36 -30.28 10.86
C LYS A 107 21.32 -31.33 11.96
N GLU A 108 20.30 -32.18 11.97
CA GLU A 108 19.99 -33.04 13.12
C GLU A 108 20.38 -34.52 12.88
N GLY A 109 20.82 -34.87 11.65
CA GLY A 109 21.10 -36.27 11.30
C GLY A 109 19.81 -37.08 11.14
N ASP A 110 19.87 -38.37 11.12
CA ASP A 110 18.98 -39.31 10.54
C ASP A 110 17.54 -39.44 11.04
N SER A 111 16.59 -39.36 10.11
CA SER A 111 15.46 -40.29 10.10
C SER A 111 15.77 -41.37 9.05
N GLY A 112 15.74 -42.65 9.37
CA GLY A 112 16.06 -43.75 8.48
C GLY A 112 15.33 -43.69 7.14
N ILE A 113 14.10 -43.17 7.14
CA ILE A 113 13.26 -42.98 5.96
C ILE A 113 13.87 -42.01 4.94
N PHE A 114 14.46 -40.88 5.39
CA PHE A 114 15.07 -39.91 4.48
C PHE A 114 16.24 -40.52 3.71
N LYS A 115 17.14 -41.25 4.39
CA LYS A 115 18.28 -41.94 3.75
C LYS A 115 17.84 -42.96 2.72
N GLU A 116 16.87 -43.80 3.09
CA GLU A 116 16.40 -44.86 2.22
C GLU A 116 15.71 -44.31 0.97
N LEU A 117 14.87 -43.26 1.13
CA LEU A 117 14.23 -42.59 0.00
C LEU A 117 15.26 -41.88 -0.89
N MET A 118 16.19 -41.14 -0.28
CA MET A 118 17.24 -40.45 -1.01
C MET A 118 18.11 -41.44 -1.81
N ALA A 119 18.54 -42.52 -1.16
CA ALA A 119 19.32 -43.57 -1.83
C ALA A 119 18.54 -44.22 -2.99
N THR A 120 17.24 -44.38 -2.84
CA THR A 120 16.36 -44.96 -3.86
C THR A 120 16.19 -44.01 -5.05
N VAL A 121 15.95 -42.75 -4.78
CA VAL A 121 15.74 -41.70 -5.80
C VAL A 121 17.05 -41.41 -6.55
N MET A 122 18.19 -41.37 -5.86
CA MET A 122 19.51 -41.16 -6.47
C MET A 122 19.95 -42.29 -7.45
N LYS A 123 19.45 -43.52 -7.30
CA LYS A 123 19.71 -44.58 -8.24
C LYS A 123 19.14 -44.33 -9.64
N ASN A 124 18.15 -43.48 -9.75
CA ASN A 124 17.51 -43.14 -11.01
C ASN A 124 18.06 -41.83 -11.58
N LYS A 125 18.80 -41.95 -12.71
CA LYS A 125 19.40 -40.80 -13.41
C LYS A 125 18.36 -39.72 -13.84
N GLU A 126 17.12 -40.09 -14.02
CA GLU A 126 16.03 -39.18 -14.39
C GLU A 126 15.82 -38.07 -13.36
N TYR A 127 16.05 -38.39 -12.08
CA TYR A 127 15.84 -37.44 -10.97
C TYR A 127 17.09 -36.62 -10.62
N SER A 128 18.22 -36.85 -11.25
CA SER A 128 19.50 -36.15 -10.94
C SER A 128 19.34 -34.62 -10.97
N LYS A 129 18.62 -34.09 -11.97
CA LYS A 129 18.37 -32.63 -12.08
C LYS A 129 17.51 -32.11 -10.96
N VAL A 130 16.45 -32.83 -10.59
CA VAL A 130 15.54 -32.45 -9.52
C VAL A 130 16.26 -32.47 -8.17
N ILE A 131 17.03 -33.49 -7.91
CA ILE A 131 17.82 -33.61 -6.68
C ILE A 131 18.86 -32.48 -6.58
N ASN A 132 19.55 -32.15 -7.65
CA ASN A 132 20.50 -31.02 -7.64
C ASN A 132 19.78 -29.71 -7.35
N LEU A 133 18.61 -29.43 -7.97
CA LEU A 133 17.81 -28.28 -7.68
C LEU A 133 17.34 -28.23 -6.22
N MET A 134 16.99 -29.38 -5.63
CA MET A 134 16.63 -29.48 -4.22
C MET A 134 17.79 -29.09 -3.31
N PHE A 135 19.01 -29.61 -3.58
CA PHE A 135 20.20 -29.22 -2.84
C PHE A 135 20.57 -27.78 -3.04
N ASP A 136 20.56 -27.28 -4.27
CA ASP A 136 20.85 -25.88 -4.57
C ASP A 136 19.85 -24.93 -3.87
N GLY A 137 18.57 -25.29 -3.80
CA GLY A 137 17.56 -24.54 -3.10
C GLY A 137 17.70 -24.59 -1.58
N ALA A 138 17.88 -25.78 -1.00
CA ALA A 138 17.96 -25.98 0.45
C ALA A 138 19.20 -25.32 1.06
N PHE A 139 20.32 -25.29 0.35
CA PHE A 139 21.61 -24.74 0.81
C PHE A 139 21.97 -23.42 0.12
N TYR A 140 20.99 -22.82 -0.57
CA TYR A 140 21.19 -21.52 -1.16
C TYR A 140 21.54 -20.47 -0.10
N SER A 141 22.69 -19.90 -0.19
CA SER A 141 23.08 -18.74 0.60
C SER A 141 23.13 -17.51 -0.31
N THR A 142 22.36 -16.49 0.02
CA THR A 142 22.51 -15.18 -0.61
C THR A 142 23.89 -14.63 -0.27
N LYS A 143 24.85 -14.81 -1.17
CA LYS A 143 26.01 -13.94 -1.18
C LYS A 143 25.49 -12.58 -1.60
N ASN A 144 25.67 -11.55 -0.76
CA ASN A 144 25.29 -10.17 -1.12
C ASN A 144 25.89 -9.84 -2.49
N PRO A 145 25.14 -9.88 -3.58
CA PRO A 145 25.69 -9.58 -4.89
C PRO A 145 25.95 -8.07 -4.95
N ILE A 146 27.22 -7.70 -4.91
CA ILE A 146 27.62 -6.35 -5.25
C ILE A 146 27.56 -6.27 -6.77
N LEU A 147 26.75 -5.37 -7.29
CA LEU A 147 26.71 -5.11 -8.74
C LEU A 147 28.06 -4.58 -9.20
N ASP A 148 28.54 -5.09 -10.32
CA ASP A 148 29.66 -4.48 -11.01
C ASP A 148 29.36 -3.00 -11.34
N GLU A 149 30.36 -2.15 -11.21
CA GLU A 149 30.20 -0.69 -11.39
C GLU A 149 29.65 -0.34 -12.77
N ASN A 150 30.08 -1.04 -13.83
CA ASN A 150 29.59 -0.78 -15.18
C ASN A 150 28.12 -1.20 -15.32
N VAL A 151 27.72 -2.31 -14.71
CA VAL A 151 26.33 -2.75 -14.67
C VAL A 151 25.48 -1.77 -13.88
N ALA A 152 25.96 -1.30 -12.74
CA ALA A 152 25.26 -0.29 -11.94
C ALA A 152 25.08 1.02 -12.71
N ARG A 153 26.11 1.48 -13.43
CA ARG A 153 26.02 2.68 -14.29
C ARG A 153 25.02 2.51 -15.43
N GLN A 154 24.97 1.33 -16.05
CA GLN A 154 23.97 1.04 -17.10
C GLN A 154 22.54 1.04 -16.57
N LEU A 155 22.31 0.46 -15.39
CA LEU A 155 20.99 0.36 -14.78
C LEU A 155 20.47 1.70 -14.23
N TYR A 156 21.34 2.47 -13.58
CA TYR A 156 20.93 3.67 -12.84
C TYR A 156 21.32 4.98 -13.51
N GLY A 157 22.25 4.94 -14.48
CA GLY A 157 22.83 6.12 -15.13
C GLY A 157 23.77 6.92 -14.21
N ASN A 158 24.36 7.98 -14.77
CA ASN A 158 25.22 8.92 -14.02
C ASN A 158 24.41 10.12 -13.51
N LYS A 159 23.30 9.89 -12.80
CA LYS A 159 22.51 10.99 -12.27
C LYS A 159 23.08 11.44 -10.92
N GLU A 160 23.57 12.67 -10.88
CA GLU A 160 24.04 13.30 -9.64
C GLU A 160 22.88 13.51 -8.64
N ASN A 161 21.67 13.80 -9.15
CA ASN A 161 20.50 14.05 -8.35
C ASN A 161 19.53 12.87 -8.41
N ILE A 162 19.49 12.09 -7.35
CA ILE A 162 18.57 10.96 -7.18
C ILE A 162 17.36 11.46 -6.41
N GLY A 163 16.15 11.24 -6.94
CA GLY A 163 14.91 11.63 -6.26
C GLY A 163 14.78 10.96 -4.90
N ILE A 164 14.27 11.71 -3.92
CA ILE A 164 14.23 11.29 -2.51
C ILE A 164 13.48 9.97 -2.29
N THR A 165 12.38 9.74 -2.99
CA THR A 165 11.61 8.49 -2.92
C THR A 165 12.43 7.25 -3.30
N ARG A 166 13.41 7.41 -4.20
CA ARG A 166 14.33 6.31 -4.54
C ARG A 166 15.32 6.03 -3.44
N LEU A 167 15.78 7.08 -2.74
CA LEU A 167 16.68 6.94 -1.59
C LEU A 167 15.96 6.29 -0.42
N GLU A 168 14.75 6.71 -0.09
CA GLU A 168 13.92 6.09 0.94
C GLU A 168 13.64 4.60 0.64
N ARG A 169 13.34 4.29 -0.63
CA ARG A 169 13.15 2.90 -1.05
C ARG A 169 14.41 2.06 -0.91
N PHE A 170 15.57 2.64 -1.22
CA PHE A 170 16.85 1.97 -1.01
C PHE A 170 17.13 1.71 0.46
N ALA A 171 16.89 2.70 1.33
CA ALA A 171 17.03 2.56 2.77
C ALA A 171 16.08 1.48 3.33
N ALA A 172 14.85 1.41 2.84
CA ALA A 172 13.88 0.39 3.23
C ALA A 172 14.28 -1.02 2.75
N CYS A 173 14.70 -1.14 1.50
CA CYS A 173 15.13 -2.41 0.92
C CYS A 173 15.89 -2.19 -0.39
N ALA A 174 17.20 -2.43 -0.39
CA ALA A 174 18.07 -2.29 -1.57
C ALA A 174 17.61 -3.20 -2.73
N TYR A 175 17.11 -4.39 -2.43
CA TYR A 175 16.58 -5.31 -3.44
C TYR A 175 15.29 -4.78 -4.10
N SER A 176 14.38 -4.22 -3.33
CA SER A 176 13.19 -3.54 -3.87
C SER A 176 13.59 -2.36 -4.77
N GLN A 177 14.59 -1.59 -4.38
CA GLN A 177 15.13 -0.51 -5.20
C GLN A 177 15.71 -1.05 -6.53
N PHE A 178 16.46 -2.15 -6.48
CA PHE A 178 16.99 -2.81 -7.68
C PHE A 178 15.89 -3.26 -8.65
N LEU A 179 14.86 -3.94 -8.13
CA LEU A 179 13.74 -4.41 -8.96
C LEU A 179 12.97 -3.25 -9.61
N ASN A 180 12.60 -2.24 -8.82
CA ASN A 180 11.72 -1.15 -9.29
C ASN A 180 12.45 -0.10 -10.12
N ASN A 181 13.68 0.27 -9.76
CA ASN A 181 14.39 1.39 -10.38
C ASN A 181 15.58 0.95 -11.25
N GLY A 182 16.18 -0.23 -10.98
CA GLY A 182 17.20 -0.84 -11.82
C GLY A 182 16.55 -1.58 -12.98
N LEU A 183 15.83 -2.65 -12.70
CA LEU A 183 15.16 -3.46 -13.72
C LEU A 183 13.85 -2.85 -14.24
N LYS A 184 13.31 -1.83 -13.55
CA LYS A 184 12.06 -1.14 -13.90
C LYS A 184 10.87 -2.11 -14.01
N LEU A 185 10.83 -3.10 -13.12
CA LEU A 185 9.70 -4.01 -13.02
C LEU A 185 8.49 -3.25 -12.51
N GLY A 186 7.38 -3.37 -13.20
CA GLY A 186 6.12 -2.76 -12.83
C GLY A 186 4.97 -3.73 -13.00
N GLU A 187 3.96 -3.61 -12.18
CA GLU A 187 2.71 -4.33 -12.37
C GLU A 187 2.01 -3.86 -13.64
N ARG A 188 1.30 -4.77 -14.29
CA ARG A 188 0.46 -4.41 -15.44
C ARG A 188 -0.60 -3.42 -14.96
N LYS A 189 -0.67 -2.24 -15.59
CA LYS A 189 -1.70 -1.25 -15.27
C LYS A 189 -3.09 -1.85 -15.44
N LYS A 190 -3.87 -1.86 -14.38
CA LYS A 190 -5.30 -2.15 -14.42
C LYS A 190 -6.03 -0.84 -14.67
N PHE A 191 -7.13 -0.89 -15.43
CA PHE A 191 -8.03 0.25 -15.61
C PHE A 191 -8.93 0.41 -14.36
N GLU A 192 -8.30 0.77 -13.24
CA GLU A 192 -8.98 1.06 -11.97
C GLU A 192 -8.40 2.36 -11.42
N LEU A 193 -9.27 3.24 -10.94
CA LEU A 193 -8.83 4.43 -10.22
C LEU A 193 -8.15 3.99 -8.92
N ALA A 194 -6.84 4.14 -8.89
CA ALA A 194 -6.05 3.87 -7.70
C ALA A 194 -6.08 5.09 -6.74
N ALA A 195 -5.84 4.86 -5.46
CA ALA A 195 -5.72 5.94 -4.46
C ALA A 195 -4.67 7.00 -4.85
N PHE A 196 -3.64 6.60 -5.60
CA PHE A 196 -2.63 7.49 -6.15
C PHE A 196 -3.19 8.49 -7.18
N ASP A 197 -4.14 8.07 -8.01
CA ASP A 197 -4.76 8.94 -9.01
C ASP A 197 -5.62 10.00 -8.34
N ILE A 198 -6.34 9.64 -7.28
CA ILE A 198 -7.12 10.58 -6.46
C ILE A 198 -6.19 11.59 -5.79
N GLY A 199 -5.05 11.13 -5.24
CA GLY A 199 -4.02 12.01 -4.67
C GLY A 199 -3.51 13.04 -5.68
N ASN A 200 -3.22 12.61 -6.92
CA ASN A 200 -2.78 13.51 -7.99
C ASN A 200 -3.85 14.54 -8.36
N LEU A 201 -5.13 14.17 -8.35
CA LEU A 201 -6.24 15.11 -8.59
C LEU A 201 -6.29 16.20 -7.52
N TYR A 202 -6.14 15.85 -6.23
CA TYR A 202 -6.06 16.84 -5.15
C TYR A 202 -4.90 17.82 -5.35
N HIS A 203 -3.69 17.32 -5.61
CA HIS A 203 -2.52 18.15 -5.84
C HIS A 203 -2.74 19.11 -7.02
N SER A 204 -3.27 18.59 -8.14
CA SER A 204 -3.53 19.39 -9.34
C SER A 204 -4.59 20.45 -9.10
N ALA A 205 -5.68 20.12 -8.39
CA ALA A 205 -6.76 21.06 -8.06
C ALA A 205 -6.26 22.20 -7.14
N ILE A 206 -5.52 21.83 -6.09
CA ILE A 206 -4.94 22.81 -5.17
C ILE A 206 -3.94 23.72 -5.89
N LYS A 207 -3.10 23.15 -6.76
CA LYS A 207 -2.17 23.92 -7.59
C LYS A 207 -2.91 24.92 -8.48
N GLU A 208 -3.92 24.46 -9.25
CA GLU A 208 -4.69 25.32 -10.15
C GLU A 208 -5.42 26.45 -9.39
N PHE A 209 -5.92 26.16 -8.17
CA PHE A 209 -6.48 27.16 -7.27
C PHE A 209 -5.46 28.28 -6.97
N PHE A 210 -4.26 27.89 -6.57
CA PHE A 210 -3.20 28.87 -6.27
C PHE A 210 -2.71 29.62 -7.50
N ASP A 211 -2.58 28.94 -8.64
CA ASP A 211 -2.19 29.55 -9.92
C ASP A 211 -3.25 30.61 -10.33
N THR A 212 -4.53 30.32 -10.13
CA THR A 212 -5.64 31.25 -10.39
C THR A 212 -5.56 32.49 -9.51
N ILE A 213 -5.25 32.33 -8.22
CA ILE A 213 -5.07 33.46 -7.29
C ILE A 213 -3.90 34.33 -7.69
N ASN A 214 -2.76 33.75 -8.03
CA ASN A 214 -1.56 34.46 -8.43
C ASN A 214 -1.76 35.19 -9.76
N THR A 215 -2.35 34.53 -10.75
CA THR A 215 -2.58 35.11 -12.09
C THR A 215 -3.54 36.31 -12.02
N ASN A 216 -4.56 36.23 -11.19
CA ASN A 216 -5.55 37.30 -11.01
C ASN A 216 -5.14 38.31 -9.93
N ASN A 217 -3.94 38.19 -9.34
CA ASN A 217 -3.45 39.06 -8.27
C ASN A 217 -4.44 39.23 -7.10
N ILE A 218 -5.13 38.14 -6.72
CA ILE A 218 -6.11 38.16 -5.63
C ILE A 218 -5.34 38.17 -4.29
N LYS A 219 -5.65 39.13 -3.44
CA LYS A 219 -5.04 39.21 -2.10
C LYS A 219 -5.65 38.14 -1.18
N TRP A 220 -4.82 37.48 -0.40
CA TRP A 220 -5.26 36.48 0.59
C TRP A 220 -6.26 37.01 1.60
N ALA A 221 -6.17 38.30 1.94
CA ALA A 221 -7.10 38.99 2.83
C ALA A 221 -8.52 39.13 2.26
N ASP A 222 -8.66 39.18 0.93
CA ASP A 222 -9.90 39.37 0.21
C ASP A 222 -10.63 38.06 -0.16
N LEU A 223 -10.05 36.91 0.21
CA LEU A 223 -10.64 35.60 0.02
C LEU A 223 -11.55 35.27 1.19
N ASP A 224 -12.84 35.26 0.96
CA ASP A 224 -13.83 34.65 1.88
C ASP A 224 -14.09 33.19 1.48
N ASP A 225 -14.82 32.46 2.31
CA ASP A 225 -15.11 31.05 2.10
C ASP A 225 -15.85 30.83 0.75
N LYS A 226 -16.77 31.75 0.37
CA LYS A 226 -17.55 31.67 -0.86
C LYS A 226 -16.73 31.91 -2.12
N LYS A 227 -15.80 32.86 -2.09
CA LYS A 227 -14.87 33.11 -3.22
C LYS A 227 -13.91 31.95 -3.36
N SER A 228 -13.38 31.44 -2.26
CA SER A 228 -12.50 30.28 -2.25
C SER A 228 -13.20 29.06 -2.85
N GLU A 229 -14.47 28.83 -2.47
CA GLU A 229 -15.29 27.74 -2.98
C GLU A 229 -15.52 27.85 -4.50
N ASN A 230 -15.83 29.01 -5.01
CA ASN A 230 -16.02 29.21 -6.45
C ASN A 230 -14.73 28.94 -7.21
N ILE A 231 -13.60 29.51 -6.78
CA ILE A 231 -12.31 29.33 -7.46
C ILE A 231 -11.87 27.88 -7.45
N ILE A 232 -12.03 27.16 -6.30
CA ILE A 232 -11.64 25.75 -6.24
C ILE A 232 -12.55 24.86 -7.09
N ASN A 233 -13.84 25.15 -7.15
CA ASN A 233 -14.78 24.43 -8.01
C ASN A 233 -14.39 24.55 -9.49
N ASP A 234 -14.11 25.77 -9.95
CA ASP A 234 -13.66 26.01 -11.33
C ASP A 234 -12.31 25.32 -11.60
N SER A 235 -11.41 25.34 -10.62
CA SER A 235 -10.11 24.66 -10.70
C SER A 235 -10.25 23.15 -10.84
N ILE A 236 -11.18 22.54 -10.09
CA ILE A 236 -11.45 21.11 -10.14
C ILE A 236 -12.05 20.73 -11.47
N GLU A 237 -13.03 21.48 -11.97
CA GLU A 237 -13.64 21.23 -13.27
C GLU A 237 -12.58 21.28 -14.38
N LYS A 238 -11.72 22.30 -14.39
CA LYS A 238 -10.63 22.41 -15.35
C LYS A 238 -9.63 21.26 -15.26
N VAL A 239 -9.25 20.84 -14.06
CA VAL A 239 -8.34 19.69 -13.86
C VAL A 239 -9.00 18.39 -14.32
N MET A 240 -10.27 18.19 -14.05
CA MET A 240 -10.99 16.99 -14.46
C MET A 240 -11.16 16.89 -15.98
N GLU A 241 -11.37 18.01 -16.66
CA GLU A 241 -11.41 18.05 -18.14
C GLU A 241 -10.05 17.67 -18.77
N GLN A 242 -8.95 18.02 -18.12
CA GLN A 242 -7.59 17.72 -18.58
C GLN A 242 -7.12 16.31 -18.19
N TYR A 243 -7.82 15.63 -17.30
CA TYR A 243 -7.43 14.30 -16.85
C TYR A 243 -7.81 13.26 -17.89
N GLU A 244 -6.83 12.81 -18.68
CA GLU A 244 -6.97 11.88 -19.81
C GLU A 244 -7.36 10.43 -19.39
N ASN A 245 -7.84 10.22 -18.19
CA ASN A 245 -8.20 8.88 -17.75
C ASN A 245 -9.66 8.60 -18.02
N ASP A 246 -9.96 7.94 -19.15
CA ASP A 246 -11.31 7.51 -19.58
C ASP A 246 -12.11 6.77 -18.49
N ALA A 247 -11.44 6.23 -17.48
CA ALA A 247 -12.06 5.60 -16.32
C ALA A 247 -12.91 6.56 -15.46
N LEU A 248 -12.72 7.88 -15.58
CA LEU A 248 -13.52 8.88 -14.85
C LEU A 248 -14.83 9.25 -15.55
N ASN A 249 -14.99 8.95 -16.83
CA ASN A 249 -16.10 9.50 -17.61
C ASN A 249 -17.36 8.65 -17.69
N ASP A 250 -17.31 7.35 -17.43
CA ASP A 250 -18.40 6.44 -17.85
C ASP A 250 -19.18 5.67 -16.78
N ILE A 251 -18.95 5.84 -15.46
CA ILE A 251 -19.59 5.01 -14.44
C ILE A 251 -20.15 5.84 -13.29
N ALA A 252 -21.26 5.40 -12.67
CA ALA A 252 -21.85 6.02 -11.45
C ALA A 252 -20.83 6.16 -10.29
N ARG A 253 -19.84 5.26 -10.21
CA ARG A 253 -18.70 5.34 -9.32
C ARG A 253 -17.85 6.59 -9.59
N SER A 254 -17.68 6.99 -10.85
CA SER A 254 -16.96 8.21 -11.23
C SER A 254 -17.65 9.46 -10.73
N ALA A 255 -18.98 9.53 -10.80
CA ALA A 255 -19.74 10.66 -10.29
C ALA A 255 -19.58 10.81 -8.76
N PHE A 256 -19.56 9.68 -8.04
CA PHE A 256 -19.29 9.66 -6.60
C PHE A 256 -17.87 10.15 -6.29
N ILE A 257 -16.88 9.66 -7.00
CA ILE A 257 -15.48 10.08 -6.81
C ILE A 257 -15.30 11.56 -7.15
N LYS A 258 -15.90 12.03 -8.25
CA LYS A 258 -15.86 13.47 -8.60
C LYS A 258 -16.44 14.32 -7.48
N LYS A 259 -17.57 13.91 -6.91
CA LYS A 259 -18.19 14.59 -5.77
C LYS A 259 -17.26 14.58 -4.56
N GLN A 260 -16.70 13.43 -4.21
CA GLN A 260 -15.79 13.30 -3.07
C GLN A 260 -14.53 14.18 -3.24
N VAL A 261 -13.92 14.18 -4.44
CA VAL A 261 -12.77 15.05 -4.74
C VAL A 261 -13.16 16.51 -4.59
N LYS A 262 -14.34 16.90 -5.07
CA LYS A 262 -14.84 18.27 -4.94
C LYS A 262 -15.03 18.68 -3.48
N ASP A 263 -15.77 17.89 -2.72
CA ASP A 263 -16.07 18.18 -1.31
C ASP A 263 -14.76 18.26 -0.49
N THR A 264 -13.89 17.28 -0.60
CA THR A 264 -12.60 17.25 0.13
C THR A 264 -11.66 18.40 -0.28
N SER A 265 -11.57 18.73 -1.58
CA SER A 265 -10.72 19.83 -2.05
C SER A 265 -11.23 21.19 -1.56
N THR A 266 -12.55 21.38 -1.51
CA THR A 266 -13.17 22.61 -1.01
C THR A 266 -12.85 22.82 0.47
N GLU A 267 -13.05 21.80 1.30
CA GLU A 267 -12.70 21.84 2.73
C GLU A 267 -11.20 22.10 2.94
N THR A 268 -10.36 21.39 2.17
CA THR A 268 -8.90 21.55 2.20
C THR A 268 -8.49 22.98 1.89
N VAL A 269 -9.02 23.58 0.82
CA VAL A 269 -8.69 24.95 0.42
C VAL A 269 -9.18 25.96 1.45
N ASN A 270 -10.36 25.79 1.99
CA ASN A 270 -10.88 26.64 3.07
C ASN A 270 -9.97 26.60 4.31
N ALA A 271 -9.51 25.42 4.70
CA ALA A 271 -8.54 25.27 5.79
C ALA A 271 -7.19 25.92 5.46
N LEU A 272 -6.69 25.76 4.22
CA LEU A 272 -5.44 26.38 3.77
C LEU A 272 -5.54 27.92 3.75
N VAL A 273 -6.62 28.48 3.27
CA VAL A 273 -6.85 29.94 3.26
C VAL A 273 -6.91 30.49 4.69
N LYS A 274 -7.61 29.80 5.59
CA LYS A 274 -7.64 30.17 7.03
C LYS A 274 -6.24 30.12 7.64
N HIS A 275 -5.46 29.09 7.34
CA HIS A 275 -4.08 28.95 7.81
C HIS A 275 -3.18 30.08 7.29
N ILE A 276 -3.27 30.43 6.00
CA ILE A 276 -2.49 31.55 5.41
C ILE A 276 -2.85 32.87 6.08
N ARG A 277 -4.15 33.11 6.31
CA ARG A 277 -4.63 34.39 6.91
C ARG A 277 -4.31 34.51 8.41
N SER A 278 -4.09 33.41 9.10
CA SER A 278 -3.79 33.42 10.53
C SER A 278 -2.32 33.69 10.87
N GLY A 279 -1.43 33.73 9.87
CA GLY A 279 0.00 33.88 10.07
C GLY A 279 0.65 34.90 9.12
N ASN A 280 1.96 35.07 9.29
CA ASN A 280 2.76 36.00 8.47
C ASN A 280 3.49 35.30 7.30
N PHE A 281 3.40 33.98 7.22
CA PHE A 281 3.97 33.22 6.11
C PHE A 281 3.06 33.27 4.90
N LEU A 282 3.58 33.77 3.79
CA LEU A 282 2.84 33.85 2.53
C LEU A 282 3.34 32.81 1.54
N PRO A 283 2.45 32.17 0.79
CA PRO A 283 2.84 31.27 -0.29
C PRO A 283 3.67 32.01 -1.35
N ARG A 284 4.81 31.41 -1.74
CA ARG A 284 5.74 31.97 -2.71
C ARG A 284 5.88 31.10 -3.94
N GLU A 285 6.03 29.79 -3.76
CA GLU A 285 6.26 28.83 -4.84
C GLU A 285 5.35 27.61 -4.67
N TYR A 286 4.90 27.07 -5.80
CA TYR A 286 4.12 25.84 -5.90
C TYR A 286 4.77 24.89 -6.87
N GLU A 287 4.75 23.58 -6.56
CA GLU A 287 5.37 22.55 -7.40
C GLU A 287 6.82 22.87 -7.76
N LEU A 288 7.55 23.47 -6.80
CA LEU A 288 8.93 23.90 -6.98
C LEU A 288 9.83 22.69 -7.24
N ARG A 289 10.51 22.70 -8.39
CA ARG A 289 11.52 21.69 -8.70
C ARG A 289 12.83 22.02 -7.99
N ILE A 290 13.30 21.08 -7.21
CA ILE A 290 14.56 21.12 -6.45
C ILE A 290 15.45 19.94 -6.86
N ALA A 291 16.66 19.86 -6.29
CA ALA A 291 17.64 18.84 -6.64
C ALA A 291 17.11 17.39 -6.48
N HIS A 292 16.40 17.11 -5.39
CA HIS A 292 15.97 15.74 -5.05
C HIS A 292 14.47 15.46 -5.25
N GLY A 293 13.73 16.39 -5.87
CA GLY A 293 12.32 16.19 -6.14
C GLY A 293 11.56 17.45 -6.49
N ARG A 294 10.31 17.49 -6.05
CA ARG A 294 9.39 18.59 -6.28
C ARG A 294 8.62 18.86 -5.00
N VAL A 295 8.67 20.11 -4.54
CA VAL A 295 7.99 20.57 -3.32
C VAL A 295 6.62 21.10 -3.70
N ASP A 296 5.58 20.63 -3.05
CA ASP A 296 4.20 21.00 -3.39
C ASP A 296 3.96 22.49 -3.14
N ARG A 297 4.40 23.02 -1.98
CA ARG A 297 4.25 24.42 -1.63
C ARG A 297 5.37 24.91 -0.74
N VAL A 298 5.84 26.13 -1.03
CA VAL A 298 6.82 26.88 -0.23
C VAL A 298 6.21 28.20 0.21
N ASP A 299 6.16 28.41 1.53
CA ASP A 299 5.77 29.67 2.13
C ASP A 299 7.01 30.37 2.69
N THR A 300 7.05 31.70 2.60
CA THR A 300 8.13 32.50 3.17
C THR A 300 7.60 33.62 4.05
N PHE A 301 8.39 33.97 5.07
CA PHE A 301 8.21 35.16 5.87
C PHE A 301 9.51 35.97 5.83
N GLU A 302 9.42 37.27 5.55
CA GLU A 302 10.57 38.17 5.51
C GLU A 302 10.55 39.13 6.70
N ASP A 303 11.67 39.21 7.43
CA ASP A 303 11.88 40.13 8.53
C ASP A 303 13.25 40.79 8.38
N GLY A 304 13.24 42.05 7.91
CA GLY A 304 14.44 42.79 7.59
C GLY A 304 15.29 42.08 6.56
N ASN A 305 16.51 41.68 6.98
CA ASN A 305 17.44 40.95 6.12
C ASN A 305 17.32 39.42 6.18
N ASN A 306 16.30 38.91 6.86
CA ASN A 306 16.09 37.48 7.07
C ASN A 306 14.87 36.98 6.29
N ILE A 307 15.01 35.79 5.67
CA ILE A 307 13.93 35.04 5.04
C ILE A 307 13.78 33.72 5.78
N TYR A 308 12.59 33.46 6.29
CA TYR A 308 12.22 32.22 6.92
C TYR A 308 11.42 31.35 5.93
N VAL A 309 11.80 30.07 5.80
CA VAL A 309 11.25 29.16 4.79
C VAL A 309 10.45 28.07 5.46
N LYS A 310 9.20 27.91 5.01
CA LYS A 310 8.30 26.82 5.42
C LYS A 310 7.95 25.99 4.19
N VAL A 311 8.14 24.70 4.27
CA VAL A 311 7.79 23.71 3.23
C VAL A 311 6.55 22.96 3.66
N ILE A 312 5.59 22.82 2.74
CA ILE A 312 4.36 22.05 2.95
C ILE A 312 4.27 21.00 1.85
N ASP A 313 4.01 19.76 2.27
CA ASP A 313 3.83 18.61 1.40
C ASP A 313 2.42 18.04 1.67
N TYR A 314 1.58 17.93 0.62
CA TYR A 314 0.21 17.47 0.72
C TYR A 314 0.16 15.95 0.74
N LYS A 315 -0.61 15.38 1.67
CA LYS A 315 -0.76 13.93 1.80
C LYS A 315 -2.24 13.54 1.83
N SER A 316 -2.66 12.71 0.89
CA SER A 316 -4.01 12.14 0.85
C SER A 316 -4.21 10.97 1.82
N GLY A 317 -3.19 10.59 2.60
CA GLY A 317 -3.23 9.51 3.57
C GLY A 317 -2.72 9.93 4.95
N ASN A 318 -2.79 9.02 5.90
CA ASN A 318 -2.41 9.22 7.32
C ASN A 318 -0.89 9.19 7.57
N LYS A 319 -0.09 9.94 6.79
CA LYS A 319 1.36 9.97 6.97
C LYS A 319 1.73 10.93 8.11
N VAL A 320 2.26 10.39 9.20
CA VAL A 320 2.75 11.17 10.35
C VAL A 320 4.27 11.28 10.27
N PHE A 321 4.81 12.44 10.64
CA PHE A 321 6.25 12.63 10.72
C PHE A 321 6.85 11.80 11.86
N ASN A 322 7.88 11.01 11.53
CA ASN A 322 8.56 10.13 12.48
C ASN A 322 10.08 10.39 12.46
N VAL A 323 10.59 10.90 13.57
CA VAL A 323 12.01 11.24 13.70
C VAL A 323 12.92 10.02 13.55
N THR A 324 12.51 8.88 14.09
CA THR A 324 13.28 7.62 13.99
C THR A 324 13.35 7.14 12.55
N GLU A 325 12.24 7.15 11.83
CA GLU A 325 12.22 6.79 10.40
C GLU A 325 13.06 7.77 9.57
N THR A 326 13.03 9.06 9.90
CA THR A 326 13.87 10.08 9.26
C THR A 326 15.35 9.78 9.46
N PHE A 327 15.75 9.45 10.70
CA PHE A 327 17.13 9.09 11.02
C PHE A 327 17.58 7.80 10.32
N LEU A 328 16.70 6.83 10.17
CA LEU A 328 16.96 5.57 9.45
C LEU A 328 16.91 5.73 7.90
N GLY A 329 16.61 6.91 7.39
CA GLY A 329 16.52 7.16 5.96
C GLY A 329 15.21 6.70 5.29
N LEU A 330 14.21 6.32 6.11
CA LEU A 330 12.91 5.81 5.63
C LEU A 330 11.89 6.92 5.37
N GLN A 331 12.10 8.10 5.95
CA GLN A 331 11.20 9.26 5.82
C GLN A 331 12.01 10.57 5.73
N MET A 332 12.80 10.73 4.68
CA MET A 332 13.70 11.89 4.52
C MET A 332 13.07 13.05 3.75
N GLN A 333 11.98 12.81 3.01
CA GLN A 333 11.38 13.72 2.06
C GLN A 333 11.27 15.15 2.60
N LEU A 334 10.63 15.32 3.74
CA LEU A 334 10.34 16.65 4.31
C LEU A 334 11.60 17.42 4.68
N MET A 335 12.60 16.74 5.26
CA MET A 335 13.86 17.35 5.68
C MET A 335 14.73 17.75 4.48
N VAL A 336 14.83 16.87 3.49
CA VAL A 336 15.59 17.15 2.25
C VAL A 336 14.93 18.27 1.46
N TYR A 337 13.61 18.26 1.35
CA TYR A 337 12.87 19.33 0.67
C TYR A 337 13.06 20.68 1.36
N LEU A 338 13.04 20.73 2.68
CA LEU A 338 13.29 21.95 3.43
C LEU A 338 14.71 22.46 3.18
N LYS A 339 15.72 21.58 3.26
CA LYS A 339 17.12 21.92 3.01
C LYS A 339 17.32 22.44 1.58
N ASP A 340 16.89 21.68 0.59
CA ASP A 340 17.08 22.04 -0.83
C ASP A 340 16.37 23.36 -1.18
N THR A 341 15.19 23.61 -0.58
CA THR A 341 14.44 24.85 -0.76
C THR A 341 15.19 26.03 -0.13
N VAL A 342 15.75 25.85 1.06
CA VAL A 342 16.58 26.90 1.70
C VAL A 342 17.78 27.23 0.83
N ASP A 343 18.49 26.22 0.30
CA ASP A 343 19.63 26.40 -0.60
C ASP A 343 19.23 27.12 -1.91
N TYR A 344 18.07 26.76 -2.48
CA TYR A 344 17.51 27.41 -3.67
C TYR A 344 17.18 28.89 -3.41
N ILE A 345 16.49 29.20 -2.31
CA ILE A 345 16.12 30.59 -1.98
C ILE A 345 17.36 31.41 -1.66
N LYS A 346 18.34 30.86 -0.96
CA LYS A 346 19.60 31.51 -0.65
C LYS A 346 20.38 31.85 -1.91
N LYS A 347 20.44 30.96 -2.90
CA LYS A 347 21.08 31.21 -4.19
C LYS A 347 20.46 32.37 -4.94
N ASN A 348 19.12 32.53 -4.83
CA ASN A 348 18.36 33.58 -5.49
C ASN A 348 18.31 34.89 -4.68
N ASN A 349 18.78 34.90 -3.42
CA ASN A 349 18.81 36.09 -2.55
C ASN A 349 20.16 36.11 -1.81
N PRO A 350 21.28 36.39 -2.51
CA PRO A 350 22.61 36.26 -1.91
C PRO A 350 22.88 37.26 -0.78
N ASP A 351 22.17 38.38 -0.77
CA ASP A 351 22.32 39.45 0.24
C ASP A 351 21.48 39.23 1.49
N LYS A 352 20.61 38.16 1.50
CA LYS A 352 19.73 37.88 2.64
C LYS A 352 20.16 36.62 3.37
N ASN A 353 19.87 36.58 4.67
CA ASN A 353 19.99 35.36 5.47
C ASN A 353 18.76 34.51 5.28
N VAL A 354 18.93 33.23 4.95
CA VAL A 354 17.81 32.31 4.71
C VAL A 354 17.86 31.20 5.77
N TYR A 355 16.77 31.05 6.48
CA TYR A 355 16.61 30.10 7.59
C TYR A 355 15.46 29.10 7.35
N PRO A 356 15.65 27.83 7.69
CA PRO A 356 14.54 26.89 7.75
C PRO A 356 13.64 27.23 8.93
N ALA A 357 12.32 27.31 8.72
CA ALA A 357 11.35 27.57 9.76
C ALA A 357 10.53 26.33 10.11
N ALA A 358 9.97 25.65 9.10
CA ALA A 358 9.16 24.45 9.30
C ALA A 358 9.09 23.58 8.06
N GLY A 359 8.95 22.25 8.30
CA GLY A 359 8.50 21.29 7.30
C GLY A 359 7.19 20.64 7.81
N LEU A 360 6.14 20.66 7.01
CA LEU A 360 4.80 20.24 7.43
C LEU A 360 4.21 19.26 6.41
N TYR A 361 3.55 18.21 6.91
CA TYR A 361 2.55 17.47 6.13
C TYR A 361 1.20 18.15 6.31
N PHE A 362 0.49 18.36 5.21
CA PHE A 362 -0.89 18.82 5.23
C PHE A 362 -1.77 17.71 4.68
N HIS A 363 -2.66 17.21 5.52
CA HIS A 363 -3.50 16.08 5.15
C HIS A 363 -4.71 16.55 4.35
N VAL A 364 -4.88 15.96 3.16
CA VAL A 364 -6.00 16.21 2.24
C VAL A 364 -6.92 15.00 2.32
N TYR A 365 -7.75 14.95 3.34
CA TYR A 365 -8.78 13.92 3.52
C TYR A 365 -9.90 14.43 4.41
N ASP A 366 -11.07 13.81 4.31
CA ASP A 366 -12.21 14.05 5.18
C ASP A 366 -12.19 13.01 6.32
N PRO A 367 -11.77 13.40 7.53
CA PRO A 367 -11.71 12.46 8.66
C PRO A 367 -13.12 12.13 9.14
N TYR A 368 -13.43 10.85 9.32
CA TYR A 368 -14.58 10.44 10.10
C TYR A 368 -14.36 10.88 11.55
N VAL A 369 -15.12 11.87 11.99
CA VAL A 369 -15.18 12.23 13.39
C VAL A 369 -16.22 11.31 14.03
N SER A 370 -15.78 10.36 14.87
CA SER A 370 -16.72 9.69 15.77
C SER A 370 -17.21 10.74 16.77
N GLU A 371 -18.52 10.93 16.88
CA GLU A 371 -19.08 11.68 18.02
C GLU A 371 -18.51 11.04 19.30
N ILE A 372 -17.69 11.82 19.99
CA ILE A 372 -17.26 11.47 21.34
C ILE A 372 -18.39 11.99 22.21
N ASP A 373 -19.14 11.07 22.86
CA ASP A 373 -20.13 11.35 23.90
C ASP A 373 -19.55 12.22 25.01
#